data_817b3f6227b435f94aa7e70af5ae5352
#
_entry.id   817b3f6227b435f94aa7e70af5ae5352
#
_cell.length_a   1.000
_cell.length_b   1.000
_cell.length_c   1.000
_cell.angle_alpha   90.00
_cell.angle_beta   90.00
_cell.angle_gamma   90.00
#
_symmetry.space_group_name_H-M   'P 1'
#
loop_
_entity.id
_entity.type
_entity.pdbx_description
1 polymer ?
#
loop_
_entity_poly.entity_id
_entity_poly.type
_entity_poly.pdbx_seq_one_letter_code
_entity_poly.pdbx_strand_id
1 'polypeptide(L)'
;MAYTRCHSICPATLGQMLRMQALLDARGEPASFVIVGYDSDIDNPASWRQYRVNRRLERSNWHFLTGTQQAIRQLARQLGFEFWTYDTHIMHDSRIVIFSNQGLFSAAISPASADWSALL
;
A
#
# COMPACT_ATOMS: atom_id res chain seq x y z
N MET A 1 1.56 1.04 -2.89
CA MET A 1 0.83 2.24 -3.35
C MET A 1 -0.56 1.84 -3.80
N ALA A 2 -1.55 2.71 -3.66
CA ALA A 2 -2.95 2.43 -3.98
C ALA A 2 -3.69 3.73 -4.34
N TYR A 3 -4.98 3.63 -4.70
CA TYR A 3 -5.86 4.78 -4.82
C TYR A 3 -7.30 4.41 -4.40
N THR A 4 -8.04 5.40 -3.87
CA THR A 4 -9.33 5.16 -3.22
C THR A 4 -10.42 4.62 -4.15
N ARG A 5 -10.31 4.85 -5.46
CA ARG A 5 -11.25 4.40 -6.48
C ARG A 5 -10.87 3.09 -7.16
N CYS A 6 -9.86 2.38 -6.66
CA CYS A 6 -9.47 1.08 -7.21
C CYS A 6 -10.51 0.00 -6.86
N HIS A 7 -10.99 -0.73 -7.86
CA HIS A 7 -12.05 -1.73 -7.69
C HIS A 7 -11.58 -3.18 -7.89
N SER A 8 -10.34 -3.41 -8.31
CA SER A 8 -9.86 -4.77 -8.64
C SER A 8 -8.56 -5.13 -7.93
N ILE A 9 -7.44 -4.54 -8.33
CA ILE A 9 -6.10 -4.93 -7.86
C ILE A 9 -5.86 -4.50 -6.40
N CYS A 10 -6.29 -3.29 -6.02
CA CYS A 10 -6.09 -2.80 -4.66
C CYS A 10 -6.79 -3.65 -3.59
N PRO A 11 -8.03 -4.15 -3.79
CA PRO A 11 -8.65 -5.07 -2.83
C PRO A 11 -7.84 -6.34 -2.61
N ALA A 12 -7.24 -6.91 -3.65
CA ALA A 12 -6.40 -8.10 -3.53
C ALA A 12 -5.12 -7.81 -2.73
N THR A 13 -4.45 -6.70 -3.03
CA THR A 13 -3.26 -6.25 -2.30
C THR A 13 -3.59 -5.96 -0.84
N LEU A 14 -4.69 -5.27 -0.58
CA LEU A 14 -5.15 -4.99 0.77
C LEU A 14 -5.43 -6.28 1.55
N GLY A 15 -6.12 -7.24 0.93
CA GLY A 15 -6.39 -8.54 1.54
C GLY A 15 -5.11 -9.26 1.93
N GLN A 16 -4.06 -9.15 1.12
CA GLN A 16 -2.76 -9.73 1.44
C GLN A 16 -2.08 -9.02 2.60
N MET A 17 -2.12 -7.70 2.64
CA MET A 17 -1.58 -6.93 3.76
C MET A 17 -2.31 -7.24 5.07
N LEU A 18 -3.62 -7.48 5.02
CA LEU A 18 -4.38 -7.92 6.20
C LEU A 18 -3.96 -9.30 6.69
N ARG A 19 -3.67 -10.23 5.77
CA ARG A 19 -3.11 -11.54 6.15
C ARG A 19 -1.72 -11.42 6.76
N MET A 20 -0.87 -10.53 6.23
CA MET A 20 0.43 -10.22 6.83
C MET A 20 0.27 -9.69 8.25
N GLN A 21 -0.66 -8.75 8.45
CA GLN A 21 -0.94 -8.22 9.79
C GLN A 21 -1.35 -9.32 10.76
N ALA A 22 -2.25 -10.20 10.35
CA ALA A 22 -2.70 -11.31 11.19
C ALA A 22 -1.55 -12.26 11.58
N LEU A 23 -0.65 -12.54 10.65
CA LEU A 23 0.53 -13.38 10.92
C LEU A 23 1.48 -12.72 11.91
N LEU A 24 1.75 -11.43 11.73
CA LEU A 24 2.63 -10.66 12.61
C LEU A 24 2.02 -10.52 14.01
N ASP A 25 0.71 -10.32 14.10
CA ASP A 25 -0.01 -10.31 15.38
C ASP A 25 0.14 -11.66 16.11
N ALA A 26 0.00 -12.77 15.39
CA ALA A 26 0.14 -14.11 15.95
C ALA A 26 1.57 -14.38 16.45
N ARG A 27 2.57 -13.76 15.85
CA ARG A 27 3.98 -13.87 16.27
C ARG A 27 4.36 -12.85 17.35
N GLY A 28 3.50 -11.89 17.66
CA GLY A 28 3.83 -10.77 18.54
C GLY A 28 4.87 -9.81 17.95
N GLU A 29 5.01 -9.77 16.64
CA GLU A 29 5.98 -8.94 15.93
C GLU A 29 5.35 -7.61 15.50
N PRO A 30 5.93 -6.45 15.89
CA PRO A 30 5.40 -5.16 15.47
C PRO A 30 5.73 -4.88 14.01
N ALA A 31 4.79 -4.26 13.29
CA ALA A 31 4.99 -3.78 11.94
C ALA A 31 4.15 -2.53 11.68
N SER A 32 4.61 -1.71 10.75
CA SER A 32 3.84 -0.58 10.24
C SER A 32 3.51 -0.82 8.78
N PHE A 33 2.28 -0.51 8.41
CA PHE A 33 1.80 -0.58 7.04
C PHE A 33 1.62 0.82 6.49
N VAL A 34 2.23 1.10 5.34
CA VAL A 34 2.19 2.42 4.72
C VAL A 34 1.57 2.30 3.34
N ILE A 35 0.53 3.05 3.11
CA ILE A 35 -0.18 3.11 1.83
C ILE A 35 -0.09 4.55 1.33
N VAL A 36 0.41 4.70 0.10
CA VAL A 36 0.56 6.02 -0.55
C VAL A 36 -0.42 6.09 -1.72
N GLY A 37 -1.20 7.16 -1.77
CA GLY A 37 -2.17 7.38 -2.83
C GLY A 37 -1.53 7.78 -4.15
N TYR A 38 -2.00 7.18 -5.27
CA TYR A 38 -1.55 7.54 -6.61
C TYR A 38 -2.16 8.84 -7.13
N ASP A 39 -3.39 9.12 -6.75
CA ASP A 39 -4.15 10.25 -7.28
C ASP A 39 -4.17 11.38 -6.26
N SER A 40 -3.27 12.35 -6.43
CA SER A 40 -3.13 13.48 -5.52
C SER A 40 -4.37 14.38 -5.42
N ASP A 41 -5.22 14.38 -6.44
CA ASP A 41 -6.44 15.20 -6.46
C ASP A 41 -7.58 14.54 -5.67
N ILE A 42 -7.63 13.21 -5.68
CA ILE A 42 -8.72 12.42 -5.10
C ILE A 42 -8.30 11.79 -3.77
N ASP A 43 -7.08 11.27 -3.68
CA ASP A 43 -6.55 10.58 -2.49
C ASP A 43 -6.04 11.59 -1.45
N ASN A 44 -6.92 12.45 -1.01
CA ASN A 44 -6.66 13.44 0.04
C ASN A 44 -6.93 12.86 1.44
N PRO A 45 -6.57 13.58 2.52
CA PRO A 45 -6.78 13.08 3.88
C PRO A 45 -8.23 12.70 4.20
N ALA A 46 -9.21 13.43 3.66
CA ALA A 46 -10.63 13.13 3.88
C ALA A 46 -11.04 11.83 3.19
N SER A 47 -10.60 11.61 1.94
CA SER A 47 -10.86 10.38 1.19
C SER A 47 -10.26 9.17 1.89
N TRP A 48 -9.02 9.27 2.37
CA TRP A 48 -8.37 8.19 3.11
C TRP A 48 -9.04 7.92 4.44
N ARG A 49 -9.50 8.95 5.14
CA ARG A 49 -10.26 8.76 6.38
C ARG A 49 -11.52 7.96 6.14
N GLN A 50 -12.29 8.30 5.12
CA GLN A 50 -13.50 7.56 4.75
C GLN A 50 -13.18 6.13 4.31
N TYR A 51 -12.12 5.94 3.54
CA TYR A 51 -11.64 4.63 3.11
C TYR A 51 -11.31 3.73 4.30
N ARG A 52 -10.59 4.27 5.30
CA ARG A 52 -10.23 3.55 6.53
C ARG A 52 -11.45 3.11 7.33
N VAL A 53 -12.40 4.02 7.53
CA VAL A 53 -13.65 3.72 8.24
C VAL A 53 -14.42 2.61 7.52
N ASN A 54 -14.62 2.75 6.23
CA ASN A 54 -15.38 1.80 5.42
C ASN A 54 -14.79 0.40 5.43
N ARG A 55 -13.47 0.28 5.58
CA ARG A 55 -12.75 -1.00 5.56
C ARG A 55 -12.20 -1.44 6.90
N ARG A 56 -12.55 -0.73 7.96
CA ARG A 56 -12.11 -1.04 9.35
C ARG A 56 -10.58 -1.11 9.47
N LEU A 57 -9.88 -0.13 8.88
CA LEU A 57 -8.42 -0.02 8.85
C LEU A 57 -7.91 1.10 9.76
N GLU A 58 -8.56 1.33 10.89
CA GLU A 58 -8.22 2.44 11.80
C GLU A 58 -7.15 2.09 12.84
N ARG A 59 -6.44 0.98 12.67
CA ARG A 59 -5.33 0.62 13.54
C ARG A 59 -4.21 1.67 13.47
N SER A 60 -3.58 1.95 14.58
CA SER A 60 -2.53 2.98 14.71
C SER A 60 -1.27 2.70 13.91
N ASN A 61 -1.02 1.45 13.55
CA ASN A 61 0.13 1.04 12.75
C ASN A 61 -0.13 1.03 11.22
N TRP A 62 -1.30 1.48 10.79
CA TRP A 62 -1.65 1.66 9.38
C TRP A 62 -1.66 3.14 9.04
N HIS A 63 -0.84 3.54 8.08
CA HIS A 63 -0.63 4.92 7.67
C HIS A 63 -1.03 5.11 6.22
N PHE A 64 -1.89 6.06 5.96
CA PHE A 64 -2.37 6.40 4.63
C PHE A 64 -1.85 7.79 4.27
N LEU A 65 -0.95 7.85 3.31
CA LEU A 65 -0.22 9.07 2.96
C LEU A 65 -0.71 9.63 1.63
N THR A 66 -0.63 10.93 1.53
CA THR A 66 -0.90 11.69 0.33
C THR A 66 0.23 12.69 0.10
N GLY A 67 0.31 13.23 -1.10
CA GLY A 67 1.33 14.21 -1.45
C GLY A 67 1.03 14.86 -2.79
N THR A 68 1.94 15.70 -3.26
CA THR A 68 1.84 16.27 -4.60
C THR A 68 2.06 15.19 -5.64
N GLN A 69 1.52 15.39 -6.84
CA GLN A 69 1.72 14.45 -7.95
C GLN A 69 3.20 14.24 -8.26
N GLN A 70 4.01 15.29 -8.18
CA GLN A 70 5.45 15.21 -8.39
C GLN A 70 6.13 14.34 -7.33
N ALA A 71 5.80 14.52 -6.06
CA ALA A 71 6.36 13.74 -4.96
C ALA A 71 5.97 12.26 -5.08
N ILE A 72 4.73 11.98 -5.45
CA ILE A 72 4.22 10.62 -5.64
C ILE A 72 4.97 9.94 -6.79
N ARG A 73 5.16 10.63 -7.93
CA ARG A 73 5.91 10.08 -9.06
C ARG A 73 7.38 9.83 -8.73
N GLN A 74 7.99 10.71 -7.95
CA GLN A 74 9.36 10.54 -7.50
C GLN A 74 9.51 9.33 -6.58
N LEU A 75 8.62 9.18 -5.62
CA LEU A 75 8.60 8.03 -4.72
C LEU A 75 8.37 6.72 -5.49
N ALA A 76 7.43 6.71 -6.42
CA ALA A 76 7.17 5.54 -7.25
C ALA A 76 8.40 5.10 -8.03
N ARG A 77 9.14 6.04 -8.62
CA ARG A 77 10.41 5.75 -9.33
C ARG A 77 11.46 5.17 -8.39
N GLN A 78 11.62 5.73 -7.21
CA GLN A 78 12.59 5.23 -6.23
C GLN A 78 12.27 3.82 -5.75
N LEU A 79 11.00 3.48 -5.65
CA LEU A 79 10.55 2.16 -5.21
C LEU A 79 10.35 1.17 -6.36
N GLY A 80 10.54 1.59 -7.60
CA GLY A 80 10.36 0.75 -8.77
C GLY A 80 8.90 0.48 -9.12
N PHE A 81 7.97 1.30 -8.67
CA PHE A 81 6.57 1.22 -9.07
C PHE A 81 6.34 1.94 -10.40
N GLU A 82 5.50 1.36 -11.25
CA GLU A 82 5.02 1.98 -12.46
C GLU A 82 3.53 2.25 -12.35
N PHE A 83 3.11 3.45 -12.78
CA PHE A 83 1.70 3.77 -12.92
C PHE A 83 1.50 4.83 -14.00
N TRP A 84 0.34 4.77 -14.65
CA TRP A 84 -0.07 5.73 -15.68
C TRP A 84 -1.59 5.87 -15.68
N THR A 85 -2.07 6.99 -16.21
CA THR A 85 -3.49 7.24 -16.36
C THR A 85 -3.96 6.77 -17.72
N TYR A 86 -5.04 5.96 -17.73
CA TYR A 86 -5.75 5.55 -18.93
C TYR A 86 -7.23 5.86 -18.74
N ASP A 87 -7.76 6.77 -19.58
CA ASP A 87 -9.12 7.29 -19.45
C ASP A 87 -9.31 7.91 -18.04
N THR A 88 -10.25 7.41 -17.25
CA THR A 88 -10.48 7.85 -15.87
C THR A 88 -9.82 6.93 -14.82
N HIS A 89 -9.05 5.94 -15.27
CA HIS A 89 -8.43 4.94 -14.41
C HIS A 89 -6.93 5.16 -14.26
N ILE A 90 -6.41 4.83 -13.07
CA ILE A 90 -4.98 4.75 -12.84
C ILE A 90 -4.56 3.29 -12.94
N MET A 91 -3.69 3.01 -13.92
CA MET A 91 -3.04 1.72 -14.07
C MET A 91 -1.77 1.71 -13.24
N HIS A 92 -1.54 0.68 -12.45
CA HIS A 92 -0.38 0.62 -11.56
C HIS A 92 0.08 -0.79 -11.28
N ASP A 93 1.33 -0.92 -10.84
CA ASP A 93 1.89 -2.17 -10.34
C ASP A 93 1.24 -2.58 -9.02
N SER A 94 1.08 -3.89 -8.86
CA SER A 94 0.55 -4.50 -7.65
C SER A 94 1.70 -5.07 -6.82
N ARG A 95 2.52 -4.20 -6.24
CA ARG A 95 3.64 -4.62 -5.40
C ARG A 95 3.49 -4.16 -3.98
N ILE A 96 4.00 -5.00 -3.07
CA ILE A 96 4.24 -4.66 -1.68
C ILE A 96 5.75 -4.63 -1.48
N VAL A 97 6.27 -3.52 -0.97
CA VAL A 97 7.69 -3.35 -0.69
C VAL A 97 7.89 -3.46 0.81
N ILE A 98 8.86 -4.27 1.20
CA ILE A 98 9.16 -4.55 2.61
C ILE A 98 10.50 -3.88 2.96
N PHE A 99 10.49 -3.15 4.06
CA PHE A 99 11.68 -2.55 4.66
C PHE A 99 11.92 -3.14 6.03
N SER A 100 13.18 -3.24 6.41
CA SER A 100 13.57 -3.57 7.78
C SER A 100 13.21 -2.42 8.74
N ASN A 101 13.28 -2.67 10.05
CA ASN A 101 13.09 -1.64 11.06
C ASN A 101 14.15 -0.53 11.02
N GLN A 102 15.23 -0.72 10.28
CA GLN A 102 16.27 0.27 10.05
C GLN A 102 16.05 1.06 8.76
N GLY A 103 14.94 0.83 8.05
CA GLY A 103 14.60 1.51 6.80
C GLY A 103 15.34 0.98 5.58
N LEU A 104 15.97 -0.19 5.67
CA LEU A 104 16.65 -0.82 4.56
C LEU A 104 15.68 -1.68 3.75
N PHE A 105 15.77 -1.59 2.42
CA PHE A 105 15.00 -2.44 1.52
C PHE A 105 15.29 -3.91 1.81
N SER A 106 14.24 -4.68 1.96
CA SER A 106 14.32 -6.12 2.22
C SER A 106 13.81 -6.95 1.05
N ALA A 107 12.61 -6.64 0.56
CA ALA A 107 12.00 -7.40 -0.51
C ALA A 107 10.92 -6.59 -1.23
N ALA A 108 10.59 -7.00 -2.45
CA ALA A 108 9.40 -6.57 -3.17
C ALA A 108 8.64 -7.81 -3.62
N ILE A 109 7.37 -7.89 -3.29
CA ILE A 109 6.53 -9.05 -3.59
C ILE A 109 5.30 -8.65 -4.40
N SER A 110 4.91 -9.53 -5.31
CA SER A 110 3.63 -9.41 -6.01
C SER A 110 2.52 -10.01 -5.16
N PRO A 111 1.30 -9.45 -5.17
CA PRO A 111 0.15 -10.08 -4.52
C PRO A 111 -0.16 -11.49 -5.02
N ALA A 112 0.26 -11.82 -6.23
CA ALA A 112 0.13 -13.15 -6.79
C ALA A 112 1.21 -14.13 -6.33
N SER A 113 2.24 -13.67 -5.62
CA SER A 113 3.31 -14.53 -5.10
C SER A 113 2.77 -15.48 -4.05
N ALA A 114 3.16 -16.74 -4.14
CA ALA A 114 2.54 -17.80 -3.37
C ALA A 114 2.94 -17.79 -1.89
N ASP A 115 4.19 -17.47 -1.57
CA ASP A 115 4.67 -17.56 -0.17
C ASP A 115 5.56 -16.37 0.20
N TRP A 116 4.97 -15.42 0.89
CA TRP A 116 5.65 -14.27 1.47
C TRP A 116 5.93 -14.44 2.96
N SER A 117 5.43 -15.52 3.58
CA SER A 117 5.53 -15.71 5.04
C SER A 117 6.97 -15.85 5.51
N ALA A 118 7.85 -16.38 4.65
CA ALA A 118 9.28 -16.51 4.95
C ALA A 118 10.02 -15.16 4.92
N LEU A 119 9.40 -14.11 4.38
CA LEU A 119 10.01 -12.77 4.27
C LEU A 119 9.69 -11.85 5.45
N LEU A 120 8.86 -12.29 6.35
CA LEU A 120 8.43 -11.55 7.53
C LEU A 120 9.18 -11.95 8.79
#